data_a532e98f62c4acb2d086f30495b5db25
#
_entry.id   a532e98f62c4acb2d086f30495b5db25
#
_cell.length_a   1.000
_cell.length_b   1.000
_cell.length_c   1.000
_cell.angle_alpha   90.00
_cell.angle_beta   90.00
_cell.angle_gamma   90.00
#
_symmetry.space_group_name_H-M   'P 1'
#
loop_
_entity.id
_entity.type
_entity.pdbx_description
1 polymer ?
#
loop_
_entity_poly.entity_id
_entity_poly.type
_entity_poly.pdbx_seq_one_letter_code
_entity_poly.pdbx_strand_id
1 'polypeptide(L)'
;MTTPRSSLRDALADYLSLRRALGFQLANAGRLLGQFVGYLEQRGLDTVTTEHALTWATQPAGASVHWWAIRLGVVRGFAAYLHSLDPSVEVVPAGLIRPGVCRATPYLYSEAEIRSLIHAAGALEPRLRGATYQSLIGLLAISGIRIGEAIALDDDDFDVEHELLVVRHTKFDKHRLIPLHPSATQALTRYVQLRRRLLPRPASPALFVSTAGTRLLHSNINLVFAGLVERVGLGRRSAACR
;
A
#
# COMPACT_ATOMS: atom_id res chain seq x y z
N MET A 1 -44.92 -0.75 -13.37
CA MET A 1 -43.75 -0.42 -14.22
C MET A 1 -42.52 -0.90 -13.47
N THR A 2 -41.95 -2.03 -13.87
CA THR A 2 -40.75 -2.61 -13.23
C THR A 2 -39.54 -1.83 -13.75
N THR A 3 -38.93 -1.05 -12.90
CA THR A 3 -37.62 -0.39 -13.21
C THR A 3 -36.64 -1.49 -13.62
N PRO A 4 -35.90 -1.38 -14.73
CA PRO A 4 -34.93 -2.38 -15.11
C PRO A 4 -33.92 -2.50 -13.96
N ARG A 5 -33.73 -3.72 -13.44
CA ARG A 5 -32.67 -3.99 -12.46
C ARG A 5 -31.34 -3.53 -13.07
N SER A 6 -30.73 -2.55 -12.43
CA SER A 6 -29.35 -2.13 -12.74
C SER A 6 -28.45 -3.36 -12.69
N SER A 7 -27.55 -3.49 -13.64
CA SER A 7 -26.61 -4.64 -13.60
C SER A 7 -25.77 -4.59 -12.34
N LEU A 8 -25.27 -5.75 -11.86
CA LEU A 8 -24.33 -5.77 -10.72
C LEU A 8 -23.10 -4.90 -10.98
N ARG A 9 -22.73 -4.70 -12.24
CA ARG A 9 -21.62 -3.82 -12.64
C ARG A 9 -21.95 -2.35 -12.43
N ASP A 10 -23.14 -1.93 -12.80
CA ASP A 10 -23.59 -0.56 -12.60
C ASP A 10 -23.71 -0.26 -11.12
N ALA A 11 -24.33 -1.17 -10.36
CA ALA A 11 -24.43 -1.04 -8.90
C ALA A 11 -23.05 -1.01 -8.21
N LEU A 12 -22.06 -1.76 -8.72
CA LEU A 12 -20.68 -1.67 -8.24
C LEU A 12 -20.04 -0.31 -8.55
N ALA A 13 -20.26 0.22 -9.74
CA ALA A 13 -19.76 1.55 -10.13
C ALA A 13 -20.33 2.63 -9.19
N ASP A 14 -21.63 2.60 -8.95
CA ASP A 14 -22.32 3.53 -8.04
C ASP A 14 -21.79 3.41 -6.59
N TYR A 15 -21.66 2.18 -6.09
CA TYR A 15 -21.08 1.93 -4.77
C TYR A 15 -19.68 2.53 -4.62
N LEU A 16 -18.80 2.27 -5.59
CA LEU A 16 -17.43 2.78 -5.56
C LEU A 16 -17.38 4.29 -5.69
N SER A 17 -18.25 4.88 -6.53
CA SER A 17 -18.38 6.32 -6.70
C SER A 17 -18.82 6.99 -5.39
N LEU A 18 -19.89 6.49 -4.77
CA LEU A 18 -20.40 6.98 -3.48
C LEU A 18 -19.30 6.90 -2.39
N ARG A 19 -18.64 5.77 -2.27
CA ARG A 19 -17.61 5.58 -1.24
C ARG A 19 -16.39 6.47 -1.46
N ARG A 20 -16.02 6.72 -2.72
CA ARG A 20 -14.92 7.63 -3.07
C ARG A 20 -15.29 9.09 -2.78
N ALA A 21 -16.51 9.50 -3.06
CA ALA A 21 -17.02 10.83 -2.68
C ALA A 21 -16.98 11.06 -1.17
N LEU A 22 -17.07 9.98 -0.36
CA LEU A 22 -16.91 10.02 1.09
C LEU A 22 -15.41 9.95 1.54
N GLY A 23 -14.45 10.07 0.62
CA GLY A 23 -13.02 10.12 0.91
C GLY A 23 -12.32 8.76 1.04
N PHE A 24 -12.97 7.63 0.69
CA PHE A 24 -12.33 6.32 0.70
C PHE A 24 -11.64 6.04 -0.64
N GLN A 25 -10.36 5.71 -0.66
CA GLN A 25 -9.63 5.41 -1.90
C GLN A 25 -10.07 4.09 -2.57
N LEU A 26 -10.36 3.05 -1.79
CA LEU A 26 -10.90 1.74 -2.19
C LEU A 26 -10.19 1.05 -3.38
N ALA A 27 -8.90 1.32 -3.63
CA ALA A 27 -8.19 0.74 -4.77
C ALA A 27 -8.20 -0.80 -4.74
N ASN A 28 -7.82 -1.42 -3.61
CA ASN A 28 -7.84 -2.87 -3.47
C ASN A 28 -9.27 -3.43 -3.40
N ALA A 29 -10.18 -2.77 -2.68
CA ALA A 29 -11.56 -3.20 -2.57
C ALA A 29 -12.26 -3.16 -3.94
N GLY A 30 -12.07 -2.09 -4.74
CA GLY A 30 -12.63 -1.99 -6.07
C GLY A 30 -12.14 -3.10 -7.00
N ARG A 31 -10.83 -3.43 -6.97
CA ARG A 31 -10.29 -4.56 -7.72
C ARG A 31 -10.91 -5.90 -7.31
N LEU A 32 -11.02 -6.14 -6.01
CA LEU A 32 -11.61 -7.38 -5.48
C LEU A 32 -13.09 -7.50 -5.82
N LEU A 33 -13.85 -6.41 -5.70
CA LEU A 33 -15.28 -6.39 -6.09
C LEU A 33 -15.46 -6.58 -7.60
N GLY A 34 -14.61 -5.99 -8.43
CA GLY A 34 -14.63 -6.26 -9.87
C GLY A 34 -14.40 -7.73 -10.20
N GLN A 35 -13.51 -8.41 -9.48
CA GLN A 35 -13.30 -9.86 -9.61
C GLN A 35 -14.51 -10.66 -9.13
N PHE A 36 -15.16 -10.25 -8.04
CA PHE A 36 -16.34 -10.91 -7.51
C PHE A 36 -17.55 -10.79 -8.44
N VAL A 37 -17.82 -9.58 -8.94
CA VAL A 37 -18.90 -9.36 -9.92
C VAL A 37 -18.64 -10.17 -11.19
N GLY A 38 -17.41 -10.16 -11.71
CA GLY A 38 -17.04 -11.00 -12.86
C GLY A 38 -17.24 -12.51 -12.59
N TYR A 39 -16.98 -12.98 -11.36
CA TYR A 39 -17.25 -14.36 -10.94
C TYR A 39 -18.75 -14.70 -10.97
N LEU A 40 -19.62 -13.78 -10.53
CA LEU A 40 -21.08 -13.96 -10.58
C LEU A 40 -21.57 -13.97 -12.03
N GLU A 41 -21.16 -13.03 -12.86
CA GLU A 41 -21.52 -12.92 -14.27
C GLU A 41 -21.16 -14.18 -15.08
N GLN A 42 -19.95 -14.72 -14.87
CA GLN A 42 -19.51 -15.96 -15.52
C GLN A 42 -20.39 -17.18 -15.20
N ARG A 43 -21.14 -17.10 -14.10
CA ARG A 43 -22.08 -18.17 -13.65
C ARG A 43 -23.53 -17.85 -13.93
N GLY A 44 -23.82 -16.74 -14.60
CA GLY A 44 -25.18 -16.29 -14.86
C GLY A 44 -25.94 -15.90 -13.59
N LEU A 45 -25.23 -15.46 -12.54
CA LEU A 45 -25.82 -15.07 -11.26
C LEU A 45 -26.01 -13.55 -11.24
N ASP A 46 -27.20 -13.10 -10.92
CA ASP A 46 -27.63 -11.71 -10.92
C ASP A 46 -27.79 -11.11 -9.51
N THR A 47 -27.50 -11.90 -8.47
CA THR A 47 -27.64 -11.48 -7.08
C THR A 47 -26.47 -11.96 -6.20
N VAL A 48 -26.27 -11.30 -5.07
CA VAL A 48 -25.28 -11.66 -4.06
C VAL A 48 -25.96 -12.48 -2.99
N THR A 49 -25.45 -13.71 -2.74
CA THR A 49 -25.83 -14.54 -1.61
C THR A 49 -24.62 -14.79 -0.71
N THR A 50 -24.89 -15.20 0.53
CA THR A 50 -23.84 -15.58 1.48
C THR A 50 -23.01 -16.75 0.95
N GLU A 51 -23.66 -17.73 0.28
CA GLU A 51 -23.01 -18.89 -0.32
C GLU A 51 -22.05 -18.47 -1.44
N HIS A 52 -22.49 -17.61 -2.38
CA HIS A 52 -21.65 -17.12 -3.46
C HIS A 52 -20.46 -16.32 -2.92
N ALA A 53 -20.69 -15.48 -1.89
CA ALA A 53 -19.65 -14.69 -1.26
C ALA A 53 -18.58 -15.55 -0.60
N LEU A 54 -19.00 -16.60 0.16
CA LEU A 54 -18.09 -17.55 0.79
C LEU A 54 -17.30 -18.35 -0.23
N THR A 55 -17.98 -18.95 -1.20
CA THR A 55 -17.36 -19.74 -2.25
C THR A 55 -16.29 -18.93 -2.98
N TRP A 56 -16.60 -17.70 -3.39
CA TRP A 56 -15.64 -16.86 -4.05
C TRP A 56 -14.49 -16.42 -3.12
N ALA A 57 -14.79 -16.09 -1.88
CA ALA A 57 -13.78 -15.61 -0.94
C ALA A 57 -12.71 -16.68 -0.66
N THR A 58 -13.11 -17.96 -0.62
CA THR A 58 -12.25 -19.12 -0.30
C THR A 58 -11.63 -19.79 -1.52
N GLN A 59 -11.99 -19.38 -2.75
CA GLN A 59 -11.46 -19.96 -4.00
C GLN A 59 -9.93 -20.02 -4.10
N PRO A 60 -9.13 -19.03 -3.63
CA PRO A 60 -7.68 -19.16 -3.67
C PRO A 60 -7.24 -20.25 -2.70
N ALA A 61 -7.15 -21.50 -3.20
CA ALA A 61 -6.59 -22.62 -2.43
C ALA A 61 -5.16 -22.27 -1.98
N GLY A 62 -4.85 -22.51 -0.71
CA GLY A 62 -3.56 -22.19 -0.12
C GLY A 62 -3.37 -20.73 0.31
N ALA A 63 -4.34 -19.85 0.08
CA ALA A 63 -4.30 -18.50 0.67
C ALA A 63 -4.57 -18.56 2.18
N SER A 64 -4.06 -17.56 2.91
CA SER A 64 -4.29 -17.49 4.35
C SER A 64 -5.76 -17.20 4.69
N VAL A 65 -6.22 -17.74 5.84
CA VAL A 65 -7.56 -17.45 6.37
C VAL A 65 -7.79 -15.95 6.52
N HIS A 66 -6.74 -15.19 6.84
CA HIS A 66 -6.80 -13.73 6.89
C HIS A 66 -7.14 -13.10 5.53
N TRP A 67 -6.56 -13.62 4.44
CA TRP A 67 -6.88 -13.15 3.09
C TRP A 67 -8.32 -13.48 2.69
N TRP A 68 -8.81 -14.65 3.02
CA TRP A 68 -10.22 -15.01 2.80
C TRP A 68 -11.18 -14.08 3.57
N ALA A 69 -10.84 -13.78 4.83
CA ALA A 69 -11.64 -12.84 5.63
C ALA A 69 -11.65 -11.42 5.04
N ILE A 70 -10.52 -10.94 4.50
CA ILE A 70 -10.46 -9.64 3.78
C ILE A 70 -11.38 -9.68 2.56
N ARG A 71 -11.29 -10.72 1.73
CA ARG A 71 -12.13 -10.88 0.53
C ARG A 71 -13.61 -10.87 0.89
N LEU A 72 -14.00 -11.68 1.88
CA LEU A 72 -15.39 -11.75 2.35
C LEU A 72 -15.86 -10.41 2.94
N GLY A 73 -15.00 -9.71 3.68
CA GLY A 73 -15.30 -8.41 4.26
C GLY A 73 -15.59 -7.33 3.22
N VAL A 74 -14.88 -7.36 2.10
CA VAL A 74 -15.11 -6.44 0.98
C VAL A 74 -16.46 -6.72 0.32
N VAL A 75 -16.79 -8.00 0.06
CA VAL A 75 -18.10 -8.40 -0.50
C VAL A 75 -19.23 -8.06 0.46
N ARG A 76 -19.06 -8.26 1.77
CA ARG A 76 -20.07 -7.90 2.78
C ARG A 76 -20.44 -6.43 2.72
N GLY A 77 -19.45 -5.53 2.56
CA GLY A 77 -19.71 -4.09 2.43
C GLY A 77 -20.53 -3.74 1.19
N PHE A 78 -20.29 -4.42 0.07
CA PHE A 78 -21.06 -4.25 -1.16
C PHE A 78 -22.45 -4.88 -1.05
N ALA A 79 -22.57 -6.08 -0.48
CA ALA A 79 -23.86 -6.74 -0.24
C ALA A 79 -24.78 -5.90 0.66
N ALA A 80 -24.24 -5.28 1.71
CA ALA A 80 -24.99 -4.36 2.57
C ALA A 80 -25.49 -3.10 1.81
N TYR A 81 -24.70 -2.59 0.88
CA TYR A 81 -25.14 -1.51 0.01
C TYR A 81 -26.27 -1.96 -0.93
N LEU A 82 -26.13 -3.11 -1.59
CA LEU A 82 -27.18 -3.66 -2.45
C LEU A 82 -28.47 -3.91 -1.67
N HIS A 83 -28.38 -4.47 -0.46
CA HIS A 83 -29.52 -4.70 0.42
C HIS A 83 -30.26 -3.38 0.78
N SER A 84 -29.53 -2.27 0.89
CA SER A 84 -30.17 -0.95 1.16
C SER A 84 -30.98 -0.44 -0.03
N LEU A 85 -30.68 -0.92 -1.25
CA LEU A 85 -31.42 -0.59 -2.47
C LEU A 85 -32.54 -1.61 -2.77
N ASP A 86 -32.27 -2.88 -2.50
CA ASP A 86 -33.20 -3.99 -2.69
C ASP A 86 -33.11 -4.95 -1.47
N PRO A 87 -34.07 -4.89 -0.55
CA PRO A 87 -34.09 -5.75 0.64
C PRO A 87 -34.13 -7.27 0.35
N SER A 88 -34.36 -7.67 -0.89
CA SER A 88 -34.29 -9.09 -1.28
C SER A 88 -32.86 -9.63 -1.39
N VAL A 89 -31.85 -8.75 -1.49
CA VAL A 89 -30.43 -9.15 -1.53
C VAL A 89 -29.97 -9.55 -0.12
N GLU A 90 -29.29 -10.68 0.01
CA GLU A 90 -28.77 -11.13 1.31
C GLU A 90 -27.67 -10.22 1.85
N VAL A 91 -27.74 -9.96 3.15
CA VAL A 91 -26.61 -9.36 3.90
C VAL A 91 -25.68 -10.44 4.38
N VAL A 92 -24.46 -10.46 3.87
CA VAL A 92 -23.44 -11.43 4.28
C VAL A 92 -23.09 -11.23 5.76
N PRO A 93 -23.32 -12.23 6.65
CA PRO A 93 -23.08 -12.08 8.08
C PRO A 93 -21.60 -11.81 8.42
N ALA A 94 -21.38 -11.13 9.55
CA ALA A 94 -20.04 -10.97 10.10
C ALA A 94 -19.55 -12.27 10.76
N GLY A 95 -18.24 -12.48 10.77
CA GLY A 95 -17.62 -13.57 11.56
C GLY A 95 -17.72 -14.96 10.96
N LEU A 96 -18.19 -15.12 9.71
CA LEU A 96 -18.21 -16.44 9.01
C LEU A 96 -16.79 -16.98 8.80
N ILE A 97 -15.82 -16.12 8.53
CA ILE A 97 -14.41 -16.47 8.48
C ILE A 97 -13.71 -15.70 9.61
N ARG A 98 -13.18 -16.44 10.58
CA ARG A 98 -12.47 -15.87 11.72
C ARG A 98 -10.98 -16.13 11.55
N PRO A 99 -10.19 -15.15 11.04
CA PRO A 99 -8.75 -15.27 11.11
C PRO A 99 -8.33 -15.24 12.58
N GLY A 100 -7.48 -16.14 13.00
CA GLY A 100 -6.86 -16.04 14.32
C GLY A 100 -6.23 -14.66 14.48
N VAL A 101 -6.42 -14.02 15.64
CA VAL A 101 -5.79 -12.73 15.92
C VAL A 101 -4.32 -12.99 16.21
N CYS A 102 -3.50 -12.87 15.19
CA CYS A 102 -2.06 -12.88 15.36
C CYS A 102 -1.52 -11.48 15.11
N ARG A 103 -1.23 -10.75 16.18
CA ARG A 103 -0.39 -9.56 16.12
C ARG A 103 1.06 -10.00 16.23
N ALA A 104 1.79 -9.96 15.13
CA ALA A 104 3.24 -10.05 15.22
C ALA A 104 3.76 -8.89 16.07
N THR A 105 4.59 -9.17 17.05
CA THR A 105 5.29 -8.11 17.80
C THR A 105 6.19 -7.36 16.83
N PRO A 106 6.05 -6.03 16.68
CA PRO A 106 6.93 -5.27 15.83
C PRO A 106 8.38 -5.41 16.28
N TYR A 107 9.28 -5.62 15.33
CA TYR A 107 10.70 -5.57 15.63
C TYR A 107 11.17 -4.10 15.66
N LEU A 108 11.77 -3.71 16.78
CA LEU A 108 12.36 -2.38 16.94
C LEU A 108 13.86 -2.47 16.65
N TYR A 109 14.27 -1.82 15.56
CA TYR A 109 15.68 -1.74 15.20
C TYR A 109 16.44 -0.82 16.15
N SER A 110 17.58 -1.28 16.66
CA SER A 110 18.52 -0.42 17.37
C SER A 110 19.22 0.56 16.42
N GLU A 111 19.80 1.63 16.95
CA GLU A 111 20.57 2.57 16.14
C GLU A 111 21.72 1.91 15.38
N ALA A 112 22.39 0.93 15.97
CA ALA A 112 23.48 0.20 15.32
C ALA A 112 22.95 -0.61 14.12
N GLU A 113 21.81 -1.28 14.28
CA GLU A 113 21.16 -2.03 13.21
C GLU A 113 20.69 -1.10 12.08
N ILE A 114 20.11 0.07 12.42
CA ILE A 114 19.72 1.08 11.43
C ILE A 114 20.94 1.57 10.64
N ARG A 115 22.05 1.89 11.32
CA ARG A 115 23.29 2.28 10.65
C ARG A 115 23.83 1.20 9.72
N SER A 116 23.79 -0.06 10.17
CA SER A 116 24.22 -1.21 9.33
C SER A 116 23.35 -1.37 8.09
N LEU A 117 22.03 -1.19 8.22
CA LEU A 117 21.10 -1.24 7.09
C LEU A 117 21.35 -0.10 6.09
N ILE A 118 21.56 1.14 6.59
CA ILE A 118 21.88 2.31 5.76
C ILE A 118 23.20 2.09 5.00
N HIS A 119 24.21 1.56 5.69
CA HIS A 119 25.51 1.26 5.06
C HIS A 119 25.37 0.16 4.00
N ALA A 120 24.70 -0.94 4.31
CA ALA A 120 24.45 -2.04 3.38
C ALA A 120 23.63 -1.59 2.15
N ALA A 121 22.67 -0.67 2.35
CA ALA A 121 21.91 -0.07 1.27
C ALA A 121 22.82 0.74 0.32
N GLY A 122 23.73 1.54 0.87
CA GLY A 122 24.69 2.33 0.07
C GLY A 122 25.62 1.49 -0.80
N ALA A 123 25.85 0.22 -0.42
CA ALA A 123 26.65 -0.74 -1.18
C ALA A 123 25.87 -1.51 -2.27
N LEU A 124 24.60 -1.18 -2.50
CA LEU A 124 23.81 -1.80 -3.58
C LEU A 124 24.24 -1.24 -4.93
N GLU A 125 24.37 -2.14 -5.91
CA GLU A 125 24.61 -1.74 -7.30
C GLU A 125 23.31 -1.76 -8.12
N PRO A 126 23.23 -0.92 -9.18
CA PRO A 126 24.17 0.15 -9.51
C PRO A 126 24.11 1.32 -8.53
N ARG A 127 25.11 2.20 -8.54
CA ARG A 127 25.32 3.32 -7.60
C ARG A 127 24.07 4.16 -7.32
N LEU A 128 23.24 4.40 -8.33
CA LEU A 128 21.96 5.14 -8.14
C LEU A 128 21.03 4.36 -7.20
N ARG A 129 20.91 3.06 -7.38
CA ARG A 129 20.09 2.20 -6.51
C ARG A 129 20.58 2.26 -5.07
N GLY A 130 21.89 2.13 -4.86
CA GLY A 130 22.49 2.23 -3.53
C GLY A 130 22.15 3.56 -2.86
N ALA A 131 22.39 4.66 -3.55
CA ALA A 131 22.11 6.01 -3.03
C ALA A 131 20.60 6.22 -2.74
N THR A 132 19.72 5.71 -3.61
CA THR A 132 18.26 5.82 -3.41
C THR A 132 17.81 5.09 -2.13
N TYR A 133 18.21 3.82 -1.97
CA TYR A 133 17.79 3.04 -0.79
C TYR A 133 18.47 3.51 0.50
N GLN A 134 19.73 3.94 0.43
CA GLN A 134 20.43 4.54 1.57
C GLN A 134 19.69 5.77 2.09
N SER A 135 19.34 6.69 1.19
CA SER A 135 18.65 7.94 1.54
C SER A 135 17.22 7.67 2.01
N LEU A 136 16.50 6.74 1.36
CA LEU A 136 15.14 6.37 1.75
C LEU A 136 15.11 5.76 3.16
N ILE A 137 15.99 4.79 3.45
CA ILE A 137 16.04 4.14 4.78
C ILE A 137 16.45 5.16 5.84
N GLY A 138 17.43 6.02 5.54
CA GLY A 138 17.84 7.10 6.44
C GLY A 138 16.68 8.05 6.75
N LEU A 139 15.93 8.49 5.73
CA LEU A 139 14.78 9.36 5.92
C LEU A 139 13.70 8.69 6.78
N LEU A 140 13.35 7.44 6.48
CA LEU A 140 12.35 6.70 7.25
C LEU A 140 12.73 6.58 8.73
N ALA A 141 14.02 6.35 9.01
CA ALA A 141 14.53 6.18 10.38
C ALA A 141 14.43 7.44 11.24
N ILE A 142 14.63 8.62 10.63
CA ILE A 142 14.72 9.89 11.39
C ILE A 142 13.41 10.68 11.43
N SER A 143 12.53 10.51 10.43
CA SER A 143 11.36 11.38 10.28
C SER A 143 10.04 10.72 10.70
N GLY A 144 10.02 9.40 10.86
CA GLY A 144 8.78 8.65 11.11
C GLY A 144 7.74 8.76 9.99
N ILE A 145 8.14 9.19 8.80
CA ILE A 145 7.28 9.22 7.61
C ILE A 145 6.87 7.78 7.22
N ARG A 146 5.62 7.60 6.80
CA ARG A 146 5.20 6.28 6.31
C ARG A 146 5.84 5.97 4.97
N ILE A 147 6.16 4.70 4.73
CA ILE A 147 6.77 4.27 3.47
C ILE A 147 5.99 4.72 2.22
N GLY A 148 4.65 4.65 2.27
CA GLY A 148 3.80 5.12 1.18
C GLY A 148 3.89 6.62 0.94
N GLU A 149 4.01 7.40 2.00
CA GLU A 149 4.20 8.85 1.93
C GLU A 149 5.60 9.19 1.37
N ALA A 150 6.65 8.48 1.83
CA ALA A 150 8.00 8.67 1.31
C ALA A 150 8.11 8.33 -0.19
N ILE A 151 7.41 7.27 -0.65
CA ILE A 151 7.32 6.92 -2.07
C ILE A 151 6.60 8.00 -2.87
N ALA A 152 5.58 8.64 -2.28
CA ALA A 152 4.77 9.66 -2.95
C ALA A 152 5.47 11.01 -3.09
N LEU A 153 6.55 11.28 -2.34
CA LEU A 153 7.28 12.55 -2.43
C LEU A 153 7.79 12.80 -3.85
N ASP A 154 7.59 14.03 -4.30
CA ASP A 154 8.18 14.58 -5.51
C ASP A 154 9.39 15.47 -5.18
N ASP A 155 10.18 15.87 -6.18
CA ASP A 155 11.33 16.74 -5.98
C ASP A 155 10.95 18.07 -5.32
N ASP A 156 9.82 18.64 -5.70
CA ASP A 156 9.31 19.91 -5.20
C ASP A 156 8.74 19.80 -3.76
N ASP A 157 8.62 18.59 -3.22
CA ASP A 157 8.24 18.38 -1.83
C ASP A 157 9.42 18.48 -0.86
N PHE A 158 10.65 18.54 -1.37
CA PHE A 158 11.86 18.74 -0.59
C PHE A 158 12.31 20.20 -0.64
N ASP A 159 11.95 20.96 0.37
CA ASP A 159 12.38 22.34 0.55
C ASP A 159 13.73 22.38 1.29
N VAL A 160 14.78 22.60 0.51
CA VAL A 160 16.16 22.64 1.03
C VAL A 160 16.41 23.91 1.84
N GLU A 161 15.80 25.02 1.47
CA GLU A 161 16.02 26.32 2.08
C GLU A 161 15.43 26.40 3.48
N HIS A 162 14.23 25.85 3.65
CA HIS A 162 13.54 25.83 4.93
C HIS A 162 13.75 24.52 5.72
N GLU A 163 14.55 23.58 5.20
CA GLU A 163 14.84 22.28 5.81
C GLU A 163 13.58 21.47 6.10
N LEU A 164 12.64 21.40 5.13
CA LEU A 164 11.34 20.80 5.28
C LEU A 164 11.06 19.74 4.22
N LEU A 165 10.19 18.79 4.57
CA LEU A 165 9.47 17.96 3.61
C LEU A 165 7.98 18.27 3.68
N VAL A 166 7.36 18.45 2.53
CA VAL A 166 5.92 18.64 2.38
C VAL A 166 5.27 17.30 2.06
N VAL A 167 4.62 16.67 3.03
CA VAL A 167 3.90 15.42 2.79
C VAL A 167 2.48 15.74 2.41
N ARG A 168 2.15 15.49 1.13
CA ARG A 168 0.82 15.75 0.55
C ARG A 168 -0.04 14.48 0.60
N HIS A 169 -1.35 14.67 0.48
CA HIS A 169 -2.33 13.60 0.35
C HIS A 169 -2.21 12.50 1.43
N THR A 170 -2.04 12.91 2.69
CA THR A 170 -2.13 11.99 3.82
C THR A 170 -3.59 11.54 4.00
N LYS A 171 -3.85 10.64 4.94
CA LYS A 171 -5.21 10.20 5.27
C LYS A 171 -6.11 11.43 5.51
N PHE A 172 -7.25 11.51 4.81
CA PHE A 172 -8.19 12.65 4.78
C PHE A 172 -7.68 13.90 4.04
N ASP A 173 -6.84 13.72 3.02
CA ASP A 173 -6.29 14.79 2.16
C ASP A 173 -5.61 15.94 2.94
N LYS A 174 -5.00 15.59 4.07
CA LYS A 174 -4.25 16.55 4.89
C LYS A 174 -2.81 16.65 4.38
N HIS A 175 -2.28 17.88 4.42
CA HIS A 175 -0.86 18.15 4.21
C HIS A 175 -0.18 18.29 5.57
N ARG A 176 1.07 17.85 5.67
CA ARG A 176 1.89 18.09 6.85
C ARG A 176 3.32 18.44 6.46
N LEU A 177 3.92 19.33 7.21
CA LEU A 177 5.32 19.65 7.11
C LEU A 177 6.11 18.77 8.08
N ILE A 178 7.22 18.24 7.61
CA ILE A 178 8.17 17.49 8.44
C ILE A 178 9.48 18.29 8.46
N PRO A 179 9.84 18.89 9.60
CA PRO A 179 11.13 19.55 9.72
C PRO A 179 12.25 18.51 9.68
N LEU A 180 13.31 18.82 8.96
CA LEU A 180 14.50 17.99 8.85
C LEU A 180 15.64 18.60 9.68
N HIS A 181 16.40 17.72 10.32
CA HIS A 181 17.66 18.16 10.91
C HIS A 181 18.65 18.54 9.78
N PRO A 182 19.53 19.57 9.95
CA PRO A 182 20.47 20.00 8.91
C PRO A 182 21.29 18.86 8.28
N SER A 183 21.71 17.88 9.07
CA SER A 183 22.44 16.70 8.56
C SER A 183 21.59 15.82 7.62
N ALA A 184 20.28 15.75 7.84
CA ALA A 184 19.35 15.02 6.99
C ALA A 184 19.11 15.79 5.68
N THR A 185 18.91 17.10 5.76
CA THR A 185 18.82 17.99 4.60
C THR A 185 20.05 17.84 3.73
N GLN A 186 21.24 17.89 4.33
CA GLN A 186 22.51 17.71 3.61
C GLN A 186 22.61 16.32 2.95
N ALA A 187 22.18 15.27 3.64
CA ALA A 187 22.22 13.91 3.08
C ALA A 187 21.26 13.76 1.88
N LEU A 188 20.05 14.28 1.98
CA LEU A 188 19.08 14.28 0.87
C LEU A 188 19.57 15.16 -0.29
N THR A 189 20.13 16.32 -0.02
CA THR A 189 20.71 17.20 -1.06
C THR A 189 21.80 16.46 -1.84
N ARG A 190 22.71 15.75 -1.15
CA ARG A 190 23.75 14.93 -1.80
C ARG A 190 23.15 13.84 -2.68
N TYR A 191 22.10 13.19 -2.20
CA TYR A 191 21.37 12.18 -2.98
C TYR A 191 20.76 12.81 -4.25
N VAL A 192 20.02 13.91 -4.13
CA VAL A 192 19.39 14.58 -5.27
C VAL A 192 20.44 15.03 -6.30
N GLN A 193 21.56 15.58 -5.85
CA GLN A 193 22.67 15.96 -6.74
C GLN A 193 23.28 14.76 -7.46
N LEU A 194 23.50 13.64 -6.75
CA LEU A 194 24.00 12.40 -7.34
C LEU A 194 23.01 11.83 -8.35
N ARG A 195 21.75 11.76 -7.99
CA ARG A 195 20.66 11.30 -8.86
C ARG A 195 20.60 12.12 -10.15
N ARG A 196 20.61 13.45 -10.06
CA ARG A 196 20.61 14.37 -11.23
C ARG A 196 21.80 14.15 -12.14
N ARG A 197 22.98 13.82 -11.59
CA ARG A 197 24.17 13.49 -12.40
C ARG A 197 24.06 12.14 -13.11
N LEU A 198 23.57 11.11 -12.39
CA LEU A 198 23.48 9.75 -12.94
C LEU A 198 22.24 9.54 -13.83
N LEU A 199 21.19 10.34 -13.61
CA LEU A 199 19.93 10.26 -14.31
C LEU A 199 19.38 11.68 -14.58
N PRO A 200 19.89 12.40 -15.59
CA PRO A 200 19.51 13.78 -15.87
C PRO A 200 18.05 13.95 -16.28
N ARG A 201 17.42 12.92 -16.81
CA ARG A 201 16.02 12.91 -17.29
C ARG A 201 15.27 11.74 -16.69
N PRO A 202 14.81 11.84 -15.44
CA PRO A 202 13.99 10.77 -14.86
C PRO A 202 12.62 10.71 -15.55
N ALA A 203 12.03 9.52 -15.56
CA ALA A 203 10.68 9.30 -16.12
C ALA A 203 9.54 9.74 -15.17
N SER A 204 9.88 10.22 -13.97
CA SER A 204 8.94 10.61 -12.92
C SER A 204 9.49 11.79 -12.12
N PRO A 205 8.65 12.72 -11.63
CA PRO A 205 9.05 13.79 -10.72
C PRO A 205 9.41 13.29 -9.33
N ALA A 206 9.33 11.99 -9.06
CA ALA A 206 9.53 11.42 -7.73
C ALA A 206 10.91 11.73 -7.13
N LEU A 207 10.93 12.08 -5.84
CA LEU A 207 12.17 12.29 -5.10
C LEU A 207 13.01 11.01 -5.09
N PHE A 208 12.39 9.85 -4.82
CA PHE A 208 13.06 8.55 -4.84
C PHE A 208 12.71 7.75 -6.10
N VAL A 209 13.71 7.46 -6.92
CA VAL A 209 13.52 6.82 -8.21
C VAL A 209 14.23 5.46 -8.29
N SER A 210 13.71 4.60 -9.16
CA SER A 210 14.38 3.37 -9.61
C SER A 210 15.54 3.70 -10.55
N THR A 211 16.32 2.70 -10.92
CA THR A 211 17.37 2.83 -11.94
C THR A 211 16.82 3.19 -13.34
N ALA A 212 15.53 2.91 -13.59
CA ALA A 212 14.83 3.31 -14.81
C ALA A 212 14.21 4.73 -14.71
N GLY A 213 14.42 5.44 -13.59
CA GLY A 213 13.87 6.78 -13.39
C GLY A 213 12.39 6.84 -13.02
N THR A 214 11.77 5.71 -12.77
CA THR A 214 10.37 5.64 -12.34
C THR A 214 10.27 5.71 -10.83
N ARG A 215 9.11 6.16 -10.31
CA ARG A 215 8.79 6.10 -8.89
C ARG A 215 8.95 4.69 -8.34
N LEU A 216 9.45 4.55 -7.12
CA LEU A 216 9.60 3.26 -6.46
C LEU A 216 8.24 2.59 -6.20
N LEU A 217 8.20 1.27 -6.25
CA LEU A 217 7.04 0.48 -5.86
C LEU A 217 7.24 -0.09 -4.45
N HIS A 218 6.20 -0.07 -3.65
CA HIS A 218 6.22 -0.61 -2.28
C HIS A 218 6.70 -2.08 -2.23
N SER A 219 6.27 -2.90 -3.20
CA SER A 219 6.69 -4.30 -3.31
C SER A 219 8.20 -4.44 -3.51
N ASN A 220 8.79 -3.58 -4.35
CA ASN A 220 10.23 -3.62 -4.61
C ASN A 220 11.04 -3.17 -3.39
N ILE A 221 10.53 -2.17 -2.65
CA ILE A 221 11.17 -1.73 -1.41
C ILE A 221 11.18 -2.84 -0.37
N ASN A 222 10.05 -3.53 -0.18
CA ASN A 222 9.96 -4.65 0.75
C ASN A 222 10.95 -5.77 0.39
N LEU A 223 11.06 -6.10 -0.90
CA LEU A 223 11.99 -7.12 -1.37
C LEU A 223 13.45 -6.73 -1.11
N VAL A 224 13.83 -5.49 -1.45
CA VAL A 224 15.19 -4.99 -1.23
C VAL A 224 15.50 -4.91 0.26
N PHE A 225 14.57 -4.40 1.07
CA PHE A 225 14.74 -4.31 2.51
C PHE A 225 14.91 -5.69 3.17
N ALA A 226 14.14 -6.69 2.75
CA ALA A 226 14.30 -8.08 3.23
C ALA A 226 15.70 -8.61 2.91
N GLY A 227 16.21 -8.38 1.71
CA GLY A 227 17.59 -8.77 1.34
C GLY A 227 18.66 -8.01 2.13
N LEU A 228 18.43 -6.74 2.48
CA LEU A 228 19.35 -5.97 3.34
C LEU A 228 19.37 -6.52 4.77
N VAL A 229 18.19 -6.82 5.33
CA VAL A 229 18.06 -7.43 6.67
C VAL A 229 18.83 -8.75 6.75
N GLU A 230 18.71 -9.59 5.72
CA GLU A 230 19.44 -10.84 5.62
C GLU A 230 20.96 -10.62 5.49
N ARG A 231 21.38 -9.67 4.63
CA ARG A 231 22.80 -9.33 4.40
C ARG A 231 23.51 -8.85 5.67
N VAL A 232 22.81 -8.11 6.53
CA VAL A 232 23.40 -7.62 7.81
C VAL A 232 23.19 -8.59 8.96
N GLY A 233 22.70 -9.82 8.70
CA GLY A 233 22.57 -10.88 9.70
C GLY A 233 21.44 -10.67 10.71
N LEU A 234 20.49 -9.77 10.44
CA LEU A 234 19.39 -9.46 11.36
C LEU A 234 18.25 -10.48 11.31
N GLY A 235 18.30 -11.53 10.53
CA GLY A 235 17.33 -12.62 10.47
C GLY A 235 15.85 -12.21 10.50
N ARG A 236 14.93 -13.07 10.05
CA ARG A 236 13.49 -12.87 10.23
C ARG A 236 13.12 -13.04 11.71
N ARG A 237 13.10 -11.96 12.48
CA ARG A 237 12.75 -11.96 13.90
C ARG A 237 11.26 -11.68 14.17
N SER A 238 10.39 -11.72 13.19
CA SER A 238 8.96 -11.81 13.46
C SER A 238 8.67 -13.24 13.90
N ALA A 239 8.24 -13.41 15.15
CA ALA A 239 7.65 -14.66 15.57
C ALA A 239 6.51 -14.97 14.59
N ALA A 240 6.67 -16.03 13.77
CA ALA A 240 5.58 -16.51 12.97
C ALA A 240 4.44 -16.84 13.93
N CYS A 241 3.27 -16.29 13.69
CA CYS A 241 2.06 -16.78 14.32
C CYS A 241 1.92 -18.27 14.02
N ARG A 242 2.04 -19.12 15.03
CA ARG A 242 1.64 -20.51 14.95
C ARG A 242 0.15 -20.64 15.20
#